data_ed8880929336b545735d7da3af8ae32f
#
_entry.id   ed8880929336b545735d7da3af8ae32f
#
_cell.length_a   1.000
_cell.length_b   1.000
_cell.length_c   1.000
_cell.angle_alpha   90.00
_cell.angle_beta   90.00
_cell.angle_gamma   90.00
#
_symmetry.space_group_name_H-M   'P 1'
#
loop_
_entity.id
_entity.type
_entity.pdbx_description
1 polymer ?
#
loop_
_entity_poly.entity_id
_entity_poly.type
_entity_poly.pdbx_seq_one_letter_code
_entity_poly.pdbx_strand_id
1 'polypeptide(L)'
;MSYSYPFGQTVCPLKQQDRTPKKVFVLGVYASAVHARWKKDGKTVCTALAVASEPRIFWDGNLEEAKEIISKISIPEEVGTLEPAGRHLNGPSAKVLDEHILGTLGYYRKDAWLCDLLPETRLNSSQEKVITERYNPLIEQYGLNKVTIPERPSVFCDAQRCQEILSELKESQANLLILLGDIPIAQFLNVVADVPYTSLQEYVDLYGYGTATDVTIDSRKMKVLPLAHPRQIGALGAHSEKWNRLHQEWENNLMK
;
A
#
# COMPACT_ATOMS: atom_id res chain seq x y z
N MET A 1 6.56 0.69 21.06
CA MET A 1 7.47 1.77 20.62
C MET A 1 6.84 2.41 19.39
N SER A 2 6.82 3.75 19.30
CA SER A 2 6.35 4.43 18.10
C SER A 2 7.52 4.65 17.14
N TYR A 3 7.30 4.40 15.85
CA TYR A 3 8.29 4.66 14.81
C TYR A 3 8.21 6.12 14.35
N SER A 4 9.33 6.66 13.86
CA SER A 4 9.46 8.06 13.41
C SER A 4 10.02 8.16 12.01
N TYR A 5 9.42 9.04 11.20
CA TYR A 5 9.93 9.49 9.92
C TYR A 5 11.10 10.47 10.09
N PRO A 6 11.82 10.79 9.00
CA PRO A 6 12.66 12.00 8.95
C PRO A 6 11.89 13.22 9.46
N PHE A 7 12.58 14.10 10.18
CA PHE A 7 12.01 15.33 10.76
C PHE A 7 10.92 15.09 11.83
N GLY A 8 10.86 13.88 12.41
CA GLY A 8 10.17 13.60 13.66
C GLY A 8 8.67 13.29 13.58
N GLN A 9 8.08 13.18 12.39
CA GLN A 9 6.70 12.75 12.29
C GLN A 9 6.55 11.29 12.75
N THR A 10 5.53 11.02 13.57
CA THR A 10 5.25 9.67 14.07
C THR A 10 4.57 8.83 12.99
N VAL A 11 4.97 7.57 12.88
CA VAL A 11 4.27 6.59 12.03
C VAL A 11 2.95 6.22 12.68
N CYS A 12 1.85 6.42 11.96
CA CYS A 12 0.50 6.08 12.40
C CYS A 12 0.02 4.84 11.64
N PRO A 13 -0.54 3.83 12.34
CA PRO A 13 -1.18 2.70 11.68
C PRO A 13 -2.47 3.17 10.98
N LEU A 14 -2.65 2.74 9.73
CA LEU A 14 -3.84 3.06 8.94
C LEU A 14 -4.89 1.96 9.09
N LYS A 15 -6.12 2.37 9.36
CA LYS A 15 -7.28 1.49 9.48
C LYS A 15 -8.44 2.03 8.66
N GLN A 16 -9.33 1.13 8.22
CA GLN A 16 -10.58 1.51 7.58
C GLN A 16 -11.40 2.43 8.51
N GLN A 17 -11.69 3.63 8.04
CA GLN A 17 -12.42 4.64 8.82
C GLN A 17 -13.93 4.43 8.75
N ASP A 18 -14.47 4.24 7.54
CA ASP A 18 -15.89 3.92 7.34
C ASP A 18 -16.12 2.43 7.54
N ARG A 19 -16.62 2.06 8.72
CA ARG A 19 -16.87 0.69 9.14
C ARG A 19 -18.28 0.19 8.83
N THR A 20 -19.01 0.85 7.96
CA THR A 20 -20.30 0.34 7.45
C THR A 20 -20.07 -0.87 6.51
N PRO A 21 -21.07 -1.76 6.37
CA PRO A 21 -20.96 -2.90 5.46
C PRO A 21 -20.54 -2.52 4.05
N LYS A 22 -19.67 -3.34 3.45
CA LYS A 22 -19.09 -3.13 2.11
C LYS A 22 -19.38 -4.31 1.19
N LYS A 23 -19.29 -4.08 -0.13
CA LYS A 23 -19.49 -5.15 -1.13
C LYS A 23 -18.22 -5.97 -1.35
N VAL A 24 -17.06 -5.28 -1.28
CA VAL A 24 -15.75 -5.90 -1.52
C VAL A 24 -14.79 -5.59 -0.37
N PHE A 25 -13.88 -6.53 -0.09
CA PHE A 25 -12.75 -6.35 0.81
C PHE A 25 -11.48 -6.42 -0.01
N VAL A 26 -10.63 -5.39 0.09
CA VAL A 26 -9.35 -5.32 -0.62
C VAL A 26 -8.22 -5.46 0.38
N LEU A 27 -7.35 -6.44 0.18
CA LEU A 27 -6.21 -6.69 1.03
C LEU A 27 -4.91 -6.41 0.28
N GLY A 28 -4.20 -5.36 0.72
CA GLY A 28 -2.87 -4.98 0.27
C GLY A 28 -1.77 -5.51 1.18
N VAL A 29 -0.57 -4.96 1.06
CA VAL A 29 0.62 -5.47 1.76
C VAL A 29 1.00 -4.61 2.96
N TYR A 30 1.31 -3.33 2.75
CA TYR A 30 1.63 -2.39 3.83
C TYR A 30 1.35 -0.95 3.40
N ALA A 31 1.02 -0.12 4.39
CA ALA A 31 0.71 1.28 4.16
C ALA A 31 1.87 2.04 3.51
N SER A 32 1.57 2.88 2.56
CA SER A 32 2.53 3.78 1.95
C SER A 32 2.77 5.00 2.85
N ALA A 33 3.51 6.00 2.34
CA ALA A 33 3.83 7.23 3.04
C ALA A 33 3.56 8.44 2.17
N VAL A 34 3.36 9.59 2.79
CA VAL A 34 3.44 10.89 2.12
C VAL A 34 4.91 11.16 1.79
N HIS A 35 5.18 11.39 0.50
CA HIS A 35 6.52 11.67 0.00
C HIS A 35 6.69 13.16 -0.28
N ALA A 36 7.81 13.70 0.18
CA ALA A 36 8.25 15.05 -0.11
C ALA A 36 9.49 15.06 -1.01
N ARG A 37 9.60 16.05 -1.86
CA ARG A 37 10.85 16.43 -2.49
C ARG A 37 11.62 17.29 -1.50
N TRP A 38 12.82 16.84 -1.15
CA TRP A 38 13.73 17.57 -0.27
C TRP A 38 14.71 18.36 -1.10
N LYS A 39 14.78 19.67 -0.83
CA LYS A 39 15.68 20.61 -1.50
C LYS A 39 16.61 21.29 -0.49
N LYS A 40 17.87 21.54 -0.90
CA LYS A 40 18.84 22.34 -0.17
C LYS A 40 19.63 23.18 -1.18
N ASP A 41 19.81 24.47 -0.89
CA ASP A 41 20.55 25.44 -1.74
C ASP A 41 20.06 25.40 -3.21
N GLY A 42 18.74 25.33 -3.41
CA GLY A 42 18.11 25.24 -4.73
C GLY A 42 18.27 23.90 -5.46
N LYS A 43 19.01 22.94 -4.89
CA LYS A 43 19.24 21.61 -5.48
C LYS A 43 18.35 20.56 -4.83
N THR A 44 17.90 19.58 -5.62
CA THR A 44 17.17 18.44 -5.11
C THR A 44 18.12 17.45 -4.42
N VAL A 45 17.95 17.26 -3.12
CA VAL A 45 18.66 16.25 -2.31
C VAL A 45 18.03 14.88 -2.50
N CYS A 46 16.68 14.84 -2.46
CA CYS A 46 15.89 13.63 -2.67
C CYS A 46 14.56 13.98 -3.36
N THR A 47 14.17 13.21 -4.36
CA THR A 47 12.92 13.42 -5.12
C THR A 47 11.67 12.89 -4.40
N ALA A 48 11.84 11.89 -3.53
CA ALA A 48 10.74 11.23 -2.81
C ALA A 48 11.23 10.69 -1.45
N LEU A 49 11.36 11.58 -0.48
CA LEU A 49 11.60 11.21 0.91
C LEU A 49 10.27 10.91 1.59
N ALA A 50 10.12 9.74 2.21
CA ALA A 50 8.97 9.43 3.05
C ALA A 50 9.03 10.28 4.33
N VAL A 51 8.02 11.10 4.59
CA VAL A 51 8.05 12.11 5.66
C VAL A 51 6.88 12.05 6.65
N ALA A 52 5.78 11.39 6.29
CA ALA A 52 4.61 11.21 7.15
C ALA A 52 3.79 9.99 6.71
N SER A 53 2.93 9.48 7.58
CA SER A 53 1.90 8.50 7.21
C SER A 53 0.88 9.13 6.26
N GLU A 54 0.35 8.32 5.34
CA GLU A 54 -0.81 8.72 4.54
C GLU A 54 -2.02 9.03 5.46
N PRO A 55 -2.94 9.91 5.06
CA PRO A 55 -4.11 10.23 5.88
C PRO A 55 -5.16 9.11 5.92
N ARG A 56 -5.11 8.17 4.96
CA ARG A 56 -6.02 7.01 4.82
C ARG A 56 -5.37 5.90 4.01
N ILE A 57 -5.89 4.67 4.13
CA ILE A 57 -5.44 3.51 3.35
C ILE A 57 -5.67 3.78 1.85
N PHE A 58 -4.68 3.44 1.03
CA PHE A 58 -4.68 3.72 -0.41
C PHE A 58 -5.05 5.18 -0.71
N TRP A 59 -4.36 6.11 -0.06
CA TRP A 59 -4.51 7.54 -0.34
C TRP A 59 -4.16 7.88 -1.79
N ASP A 60 -4.99 8.70 -2.45
CA ASP A 60 -4.90 9.04 -3.87
C ASP A 60 -3.83 10.09 -4.22
N GLY A 61 -3.08 10.54 -3.22
CA GLY A 61 -2.01 11.51 -3.43
C GLY A 61 -2.51 12.94 -3.70
N ASN A 62 -3.66 13.32 -3.13
CA ASN A 62 -4.20 14.67 -3.27
C ASN A 62 -3.13 15.72 -2.92
N LEU A 63 -2.87 16.65 -3.85
CA LEU A 63 -1.78 17.62 -3.75
C LEU A 63 -1.98 18.61 -2.60
N GLU A 64 -3.20 19.06 -2.36
CA GLU A 64 -3.48 20.04 -1.31
C GLU A 64 -3.36 19.39 0.08
N GLU A 65 -3.83 18.14 0.24
CA GLU A 65 -3.59 17.36 1.45
C GLU A 65 -2.08 17.13 1.67
N ALA A 66 -1.33 16.81 0.61
CA ALA A 66 0.13 16.63 0.70
C ALA A 66 0.82 17.92 1.16
N LYS A 67 0.44 19.08 0.60
CA LYS A 67 0.96 20.40 1.02
C LYS A 67 0.64 20.67 2.49
N GLU A 68 -0.60 20.42 2.92
CA GLU A 68 -1.02 20.63 4.30
C GLU A 68 -0.23 19.75 5.27
N ILE A 69 -0.06 18.47 4.96
CA ILE A 69 0.71 17.51 5.79
C ILE A 69 2.17 17.97 5.88
N ILE A 70 2.79 18.28 4.74
CA ILE A 70 4.21 18.66 4.69
C ILE A 70 4.46 20.01 5.37
N SER A 71 3.55 20.97 5.28
CA SER A 71 3.68 22.28 5.94
C SER A 71 3.73 22.22 7.47
N LYS A 72 3.24 21.13 8.05
CA LYS A 72 3.27 20.88 9.52
C LYS A 72 4.61 20.28 9.99
N ILE A 73 5.50 19.93 9.04
CA ILE A 73 6.81 19.33 9.37
C ILE A 73 7.82 20.46 9.59
N SER A 74 8.34 20.55 10.81
CA SER A 74 9.42 21.49 11.12
C SER A 74 10.75 20.97 10.59
N ILE A 75 11.43 21.77 9.80
CA ILE A 75 12.76 21.50 9.25
C ILE A 75 13.67 22.72 9.48
N PRO A 76 14.89 22.55 10.03
CA PRO A 76 15.83 23.66 10.16
C PRO A 76 16.18 24.27 8.79
N GLU A 77 16.29 25.58 8.72
CA GLU A 77 16.55 26.32 7.46
C GLU A 77 17.84 25.84 6.77
N GLU A 78 18.86 25.53 7.55
CA GLU A 78 20.16 25.07 7.06
C GLU A 78 20.09 23.65 6.46
N VAL A 79 19.06 22.89 6.77
CA VAL A 79 18.82 21.56 6.21
C VAL A 79 18.05 21.65 4.89
N GLY A 80 17.32 22.75 4.66
CA GLY A 80 16.61 23.02 3.42
C GLY A 80 15.10 23.09 3.55
N THR A 81 14.39 22.67 2.51
CA THR A 81 12.91 22.74 2.43
C THR A 81 12.29 21.46 1.90
N LEU A 82 11.05 21.22 2.30
CA LEU A 82 10.21 20.14 1.79
C LEU A 82 9.07 20.70 0.94
N GLU A 83 8.83 20.06 -0.19
CA GLU A 83 7.65 20.30 -1.03
C GLU A 83 7.03 18.95 -1.43
N PRO A 84 5.74 18.86 -1.78
CA PRO A 84 5.15 17.60 -2.22
C PRO A 84 5.96 16.97 -3.35
N ALA A 85 6.22 15.66 -3.27
CA ALA A 85 6.78 14.90 -4.37
C ALA A 85 5.81 14.91 -5.57
N GLY A 86 6.32 14.58 -6.77
CA GLY A 86 5.50 14.54 -7.97
C GLY A 86 4.30 13.58 -7.83
N ARG A 87 3.22 13.85 -8.56
CA ARG A 87 1.96 13.06 -8.50
C ARG A 87 2.15 11.55 -8.70
N HIS A 88 3.18 11.13 -9.46
CA HIS A 88 3.52 9.72 -9.67
C HIS A 88 4.23 9.07 -8.47
N LEU A 89 4.55 9.85 -7.44
CA LEU A 89 5.25 9.42 -6.23
C LEU A 89 4.34 9.40 -5.00
N ASN A 90 3.18 10.10 -5.05
CA ASN A 90 2.14 10.06 -4.03
C ASN A 90 0.86 9.47 -4.64
N GLY A 91 0.33 8.40 -4.05
CA GLY A 91 -0.93 7.78 -4.39
C GLY A 91 -1.05 7.00 -5.72
N PRO A 92 0.02 6.59 -6.43
CA PRO A 92 -0.14 5.91 -7.71
C PRO A 92 -0.87 4.56 -7.59
N SER A 93 -0.65 3.82 -6.51
CA SER A 93 -1.34 2.55 -6.26
C SER A 93 -2.84 2.73 -6.01
N ALA A 94 -3.22 3.84 -5.40
CA ALA A 94 -4.61 4.15 -5.13
C ALA A 94 -5.38 4.45 -6.41
N LYS A 95 -4.79 5.20 -7.34
CA LYS A 95 -5.40 5.46 -8.65
C LYS A 95 -5.62 4.19 -9.45
N VAL A 96 -4.61 3.32 -9.49
CA VAL A 96 -4.75 2.02 -10.15
C VAL A 96 -5.82 1.17 -9.48
N LEU A 97 -5.91 1.16 -8.16
CA LEU A 97 -6.98 0.49 -7.44
C LEU A 97 -8.36 1.02 -7.84
N ASP A 98 -8.52 2.35 -7.88
CA ASP A 98 -9.81 2.97 -8.16
C ASP A 98 -10.24 2.79 -9.62
N GLU A 99 -9.32 3.06 -10.56
CA GLU A 99 -9.63 3.12 -12.00
C GLU A 99 -9.62 1.71 -12.61
N HIS A 100 -8.59 0.91 -12.33
CA HIS A 100 -8.32 -0.34 -13.01
C HIS A 100 -8.80 -1.59 -12.26
N ILE A 101 -9.11 -1.52 -10.98
CA ILE A 101 -9.62 -2.67 -10.21
C ILE A 101 -11.07 -2.44 -9.83
N LEU A 102 -11.34 -1.47 -8.97
CA LEU A 102 -12.71 -1.21 -8.49
C LEU A 102 -13.62 -0.76 -9.62
N GLY A 103 -13.16 0.21 -10.45
CA GLY A 103 -13.92 0.71 -11.59
C GLY A 103 -14.25 -0.38 -12.60
N THR A 104 -13.30 -1.24 -12.94
CA THR A 104 -13.48 -2.40 -13.83
C THR A 104 -14.53 -3.38 -13.32
N LEU A 105 -14.61 -3.57 -11.99
CA LEU A 105 -15.61 -4.42 -11.33
C LEU A 105 -16.94 -3.70 -11.07
N GLY A 106 -17.09 -2.44 -11.46
CA GLY A 106 -18.29 -1.62 -11.22
C GLY A 106 -18.45 -1.16 -9.77
N TYR A 107 -17.37 -1.11 -9.00
CA TYR A 107 -17.36 -0.63 -7.63
C TYR A 107 -16.69 0.75 -7.50
N TYR A 108 -17.01 1.43 -6.41
CA TYR A 108 -16.36 2.66 -5.97
C TYR A 108 -15.69 2.45 -4.62
N ARG A 109 -14.84 3.38 -4.18
CA ARG A 109 -14.22 3.33 -2.83
C ARG A 109 -15.21 3.17 -1.69
N LYS A 110 -16.38 3.79 -1.77
CA LYS A 110 -17.47 3.64 -0.77
C LYS A 110 -18.00 2.21 -0.64
N ASP A 111 -17.84 1.41 -1.69
CA ASP A 111 -18.26 0.00 -1.74
C ASP A 111 -17.17 -0.95 -1.21
N ALA A 112 -15.96 -0.42 -0.95
CA ALA A 112 -14.79 -1.21 -0.60
C ALA A 112 -14.37 -1.03 0.86
N TRP A 113 -14.06 -2.13 1.54
CA TRP A 113 -13.27 -2.14 2.77
C TRP A 113 -11.81 -2.30 2.40
N LEU A 114 -10.99 -1.33 2.75
CA LEU A 114 -9.57 -1.33 2.42
C LEU A 114 -8.76 -1.74 3.65
N CYS A 115 -7.83 -2.66 3.46
CA CYS A 115 -6.98 -3.20 4.51
C CYS A 115 -5.59 -3.53 3.95
N ASP A 116 -4.56 -3.43 4.79
CA ASP A 116 -3.21 -3.91 4.50
C ASP A 116 -2.78 -4.98 5.53
N LEU A 117 -1.94 -5.92 5.12
CA LEU A 117 -1.33 -6.89 6.04
C LEU A 117 -0.58 -6.17 7.16
N LEU A 118 0.18 -5.12 6.84
CA LEU A 118 0.77 -4.20 7.81
C LEU A 118 0.13 -2.83 7.70
N PRO A 119 -0.52 -2.33 8.75
CA PRO A 119 -1.17 -1.02 8.73
C PRO A 119 -0.18 0.15 8.77
N GLU A 120 1.11 -0.11 8.90
CA GLU A 120 2.17 0.89 9.04
C GLU A 120 3.14 0.84 7.85
N THR A 121 3.73 1.98 7.53
CA THR A 121 4.79 2.10 6.51
C THR A 121 6.02 1.28 6.86
N ARG A 122 6.68 0.75 5.84
CA ARG A 122 7.99 0.10 5.91
C ARG A 122 8.95 0.71 4.90
N LEU A 123 10.24 0.79 5.26
CA LEU A 123 11.27 1.26 4.34
C LEU A 123 11.56 0.21 3.27
N ASN A 124 11.62 0.65 2.03
CA ASN A 124 12.27 -0.11 0.97
C ASN A 124 13.75 0.29 0.86
N SER A 125 14.55 -0.53 0.17
CA SER A 125 16.00 -0.33 0.05
C SER A 125 16.40 1.05 -0.51
N SER A 126 15.59 1.63 -1.40
CA SER A 126 15.87 2.97 -1.95
C SER A 126 15.65 4.06 -0.90
N GLN A 127 14.59 3.96 -0.09
CA GLN A 127 14.30 4.90 1.00
C GLN A 127 15.34 4.77 2.11
N GLU A 128 15.70 3.55 2.49
CA GLU A 128 16.75 3.25 3.46
C GLU A 128 18.09 3.88 3.05
N LYS A 129 18.49 3.70 1.79
CA LYS A 129 19.70 4.31 1.22
C LYS A 129 19.69 5.84 1.35
N VAL A 130 18.58 6.50 1.01
CA VAL A 130 18.46 7.96 1.15
C VAL A 130 18.58 8.39 2.62
N ILE A 131 17.94 7.68 3.54
CA ILE A 131 18.03 7.97 4.97
C ILE A 131 19.48 7.81 5.44
N THR A 132 20.12 6.72 5.12
CA THR A 132 21.50 6.42 5.55
C THR A 132 22.51 7.40 4.95
N GLU A 133 22.42 7.69 3.66
CA GLU A 133 23.43 8.48 2.95
C GLU A 133 23.20 10.00 3.01
N ARG A 134 21.95 10.45 3.17
CA ARG A 134 21.59 11.87 3.05
C ARG A 134 21.04 12.47 4.33
N TYR A 135 20.26 11.71 5.11
CA TYR A 135 19.61 12.23 6.30
C TYR A 135 20.46 12.00 7.57
N ASN A 136 20.90 10.76 7.82
CA ASN A 136 21.63 10.39 9.04
C ASN A 136 22.88 11.25 9.29
N PRO A 137 23.70 11.64 8.29
CA PRO A 137 24.84 12.52 8.51
C PRO A 137 24.50 13.90 9.09
N LEU A 138 23.23 14.33 8.95
CA LEU A 138 22.76 15.63 9.41
C LEU A 138 22.19 15.60 10.84
N ILE A 139 21.94 14.40 11.40
CA ILE A 139 21.26 14.24 12.68
C ILE A 139 22.03 14.96 13.80
N GLU A 140 23.31 14.66 13.96
CA GLU A 140 24.13 15.25 15.03
C GLU A 140 24.39 16.74 14.79
N GLN A 141 24.64 17.12 13.54
CA GLN A 141 24.97 18.50 13.18
C GLN A 141 23.80 19.47 13.42
N TYR A 142 22.58 19.04 13.17
CA TYR A 142 21.39 19.90 13.23
C TYR A 142 20.36 19.47 14.27
N GLY A 143 20.70 18.52 15.16
CA GLY A 143 19.80 18.03 16.21
C GLY A 143 18.52 17.38 15.68
N LEU A 144 18.60 16.66 14.55
CA LEU A 144 17.43 16.05 13.92
C LEU A 144 17.02 14.76 14.64
N ASN A 145 15.75 14.40 14.50
CA ASN A 145 15.22 13.14 15.03
C ASN A 145 15.80 11.94 14.30
N LYS A 146 16.09 10.85 15.01
CA LYS A 146 16.44 9.58 14.39
C LYS A 146 15.23 8.98 13.68
N VAL A 147 15.45 8.42 12.49
CA VAL A 147 14.45 7.61 11.79
C VAL A 147 14.44 6.22 12.41
N THR A 148 13.26 5.74 12.78
CA THR A 148 13.09 4.43 13.42
C THR A 148 12.12 3.52 12.69
N ILE A 149 11.64 3.91 11.49
CA ILE A 149 10.80 3.05 10.65
C ILE A 149 11.59 1.79 10.30
N PRO A 150 11.05 0.58 10.59
CA PRO A 150 11.76 -0.64 10.27
C PRO A 150 11.74 -0.94 8.76
N GLU A 151 12.70 -1.74 8.33
CA GLU A 151 12.70 -2.34 7.01
C GLU A 151 11.50 -3.29 6.81
N ARG A 152 11.33 -3.71 5.57
CA ARG A 152 10.30 -4.68 5.22
C ARG A 152 10.60 -6.02 5.90
N PRO A 153 9.68 -6.57 6.70
CA PRO A 153 9.88 -7.86 7.36
C PRO A 153 9.71 -9.01 6.35
N SER A 154 10.19 -10.19 6.72
CA SER A 154 9.87 -11.43 6.01
C SER A 154 8.44 -11.92 6.27
N VAL A 155 7.90 -11.63 7.47
CA VAL A 155 6.52 -11.95 7.87
C VAL A 155 5.73 -10.66 7.99
N PHE A 156 4.75 -10.45 7.10
CA PHE A 156 3.87 -9.28 7.08
C PHE A 156 2.59 -9.50 7.88
N CYS A 157 2.20 -10.74 8.08
CA CYS A 157 0.98 -11.11 8.78
C CYS A 157 1.29 -12.21 9.80
N ASP A 158 1.48 -11.84 11.05
CA ASP A 158 1.55 -12.80 12.15
C ASP A 158 0.15 -13.30 12.54
N ALA A 159 0.09 -14.26 13.48
CA ALA A 159 -1.18 -14.87 13.90
C ALA A 159 -2.16 -13.84 14.47
N GLN A 160 -1.68 -12.85 15.22
CA GLN A 160 -2.53 -11.79 15.78
C GLN A 160 -3.10 -10.94 14.64
N ARG A 161 -2.27 -10.51 13.69
CA ARG A 161 -2.72 -9.68 12.56
C ARG A 161 -3.68 -10.44 11.65
N CYS A 162 -3.46 -11.75 11.43
CA CYS A 162 -4.42 -12.59 10.71
C CYS A 162 -5.80 -12.57 11.36
N GLN A 163 -5.88 -12.68 12.70
CA GLN A 163 -7.15 -12.62 13.44
C GLN A 163 -7.81 -11.24 13.35
N GLU A 164 -7.03 -10.15 13.40
CA GLU A 164 -7.55 -8.80 13.20
C GLU A 164 -8.17 -8.64 11.80
N ILE A 165 -7.49 -9.11 10.74
CA ILE A 165 -7.99 -9.05 9.36
C ILE A 165 -9.26 -9.91 9.21
N LEU A 166 -9.31 -11.10 9.79
CA LEU A 166 -10.53 -11.93 9.80
C LEU A 166 -11.71 -11.22 10.48
N SER A 167 -11.44 -10.52 11.60
CA SER A 167 -12.46 -9.72 12.28
C SER A 167 -12.95 -8.57 11.41
N GLU A 168 -12.04 -7.84 10.73
CA GLU A 168 -12.38 -6.78 9.78
C GLU A 168 -13.16 -7.34 8.57
N LEU A 169 -12.76 -8.49 8.04
CA LEU A 169 -13.44 -9.16 6.93
C LEU A 169 -14.88 -9.57 7.32
N LYS A 170 -15.08 -10.06 8.54
CA LYS A 170 -16.41 -10.39 9.06
C LYS A 170 -17.26 -9.14 9.26
N GLU A 171 -16.70 -8.08 9.85
CA GLU A 171 -17.38 -6.80 10.06
C GLU A 171 -17.78 -6.14 8.74
N SER A 172 -16.92 -6.18 7.73
CA SER A 172 -17.17 -5.63 6.40
C SER A 172 -18.39 -6.23 5.71
N GLN A 173 -18.78 -7.45 6.05
CA GLN A 173 -19.83 -8.24 5.38
C GLN A 173 -19.58 -8.45 3.87
N ALA A 174 -18.41 -8.13 3.36
CA ALA A 174 -18.06 -8.24 1.95
C ALA A 174 -18.16 -9.69 1.46
N ASN A 175 -18.67 -9.87 0.24
CA ASN A 175 -18.79 -11.19 -0.39
C ASN A 175 -17.66 -11.50 -1.37
N LEU A 176 -16.84 -10.51 -1.67
CA LEU A 176 -15.66 -10.60 -2.55
C LEU A 176 -14.42 -10.13 -1.79
N LEU A 177 -13.41 -10.98 -1.71
CA LEU A 177 -12.07 -10.67 -1.21
C LEU A 177 -11.12 -10.50 -2.40
N ILE A 178 -10.58 -9.31 -2.58
CA ILE A 178 -9.54 -9.01 -3.58
C ILE A 178 -8.19 -9.03 -2.88
N LEU A 179 -7.24 -9.81 -3.40
CA LEU A 179 -5.88 -9.92 -2.89
C LEU A 179 -4.90 -9.27 -3.87
N LEU A 180 -4.10 -8.33 -3.41
CA LEU A 180 -3.20 -7.55 -4.27
C LEU A 180 -1.77 -8.10 -4.25
N GLY A 181 -1.47 -9.02 -5.18
CA GLY A 181 -0.16 -9.64 -5.36
C GLY A 181 0.05 -10.90 -4.52
N ASP A 182 1.29 -11.42 -4.54
CA ASP A 182 1.65 -12.70 -3.94
C ASP A 182 1.59 -12.73 -2.40
N ILE A 183 1.99 -11.62 -1.75
CA ILE A 183 2.15 -11.61 -0.29
C ILE A 183 0.83 -11.83 0.44
N PRO A 184 -0.32 -11.18 0.09
CA PRO A 184 -1.62 -11.49 0.69
C PRO A 184 -2.08 -12.93 0.43
N ILE A 185 -1.74 -13.53 -0.70
CA ILE A 185 -2.01 -14.94 -0.97
C ILE A 185 -1.21 -15.82 0.00
N ALA A 186 0.11 -15.67 0.01
CA ALA A 186 1.00 -16.54 0.76
C ALA A 186 0.86 -16.38 2.29
N GLN A 187 0.65 -15.16 2.80
CA GLN A 187 0.73 -14.89 4.23
C GLN A 187 -0.62 -14.67 4.93
N PHE A 188 -1.71 -14.51 4.17
CA PHE A 188 -3.05 -14.45 4.73
C PHE A 188 -3.91 -15.60 4.21
N LEU A 189 -4.18 -15.68 2.91
CA LEU A 189 -5.13 -16.65 2.38
C LEU A 189 -4.72 -18.09 2.72
N ASN A 190 -3.46 -18.46 2.52
CA ASN A 190 -2.92 -19.79 2.83
C ASN A 190 -2.92 -20.15 4.32
N VAL A 191 -3.04 -19.13 5.20
CA VAL A 191 -3.14 -19.35 6.65
C VAL A 191 -4.59 -19.61 7.09
N VAL A 192 -5.55 -18.96 6.41
CA VAL A 192 -6.95 -18.94 6.82
C VAL A 192 -7.86 -19.81 5.98
N ALA A 193 -7.34 -20.37 4.88
CA ALA A 193 -8.10 -21.21 3.95
C ALA A 193 -7.22 -22.31 3.34
N ASP A 194 -7.82 -23.45 3.04
CA ASP A 194 -7.17 -24.54 2.28
C ASP A 194 -7.31 -24.26 0.78
N VAL A 195 -6.24 -23.74 0.17
CA VAL A 195 -6.20 -23.42 -1.27
C VAL A 195 -4.95 -24.04 -1.92
N PRO A 196 -5.03 -24.52 -3.18
CA PRO A 196 -3.95 -25.26 -3.84
C PRO A 196 -2.89 -24.37 -4.50
N TYR A 197 -2.76 -23.10 -4.07
CA TYR A 197 -1.81 -22.12 -4.63
C TYR A 197 -1.24 -21.21 -3.54
N THR A 198 -0.01 -20.78 -3.71
CA THR A 198 0.72 -19.89 -2.79
C THR A 198 1.15 -18.56 -3.43
N SER A 199 0.93 -18.43 -4.73
CA SER A 199 1.30 -17.25 -5.52
C SER A 199 0.23 -16.90 -6.55
N LEU A 200 0.27 -15.67 -7.04
CA LEU A 200 -0.59 -15.22 -8.14
C LEU A 200 -0.33 -16.02 -9.42
N GLN A 201 0.94 -16.40 -9.68
CA GLN A 201 1.27 -17.20 -10.85
C GLN A 201 0.58 -18.57 -10.82
N GLU A 202 0.68 -19.30 -9.70
CA GLU A 202 0.01 -20.59 -9.52
C GLU A 202 -1.50 -20.47 -9.63
N TYR A 203 -2.07 -19.40 -9.05
CA TYR A 203 -3.51 -19.12 -9.21
C TYR A 203 -3.91 -18.95 -10.69
N VAL A 204 -3.15 -18.15 -11.43
CA VAL A 204 -3.42 -17.88 -12.87
C VAL A 204 -3.26 -19.15 -13.71
N ASP A 205 -2.31 -19.99 -13.38
CA ASP A 205 -2.11 -21.27 -14.08
C ASP A 205 -3.29 -22.26 -13.87
N LEU A 206 -3.96 -22.18 -12.71
CA LEU A 206 -5.11 -23.02 -12.39
C LEU A 206 -6.44 -22.47 -12.92
N TYR A 207 -6.66 -21.17 -12.82
CA TYR A 207 -7.99 -20.56 -13.00
C TYR A 207 -8.05 -19.44 -14.06
N GLY A 208 -6.90 -18.98 -14.54
CA GLY A 208 -6.81 -17.78 -15.38
C GLY A 208 -6.83 -16.47 -14.59
N TYR A 209 -6.21 -15.43 -15.15
CA TYR A 209 -6.17 -14.11 -14.53
C TYR A 209 -7.57 -13.46 -14.48
N GLY A 210 -7.91 -12.88 -13.33
CA GLY A 210 -9.17 -12.15 -13.15
C GLY A 210 -10.42 -13.02 -12.97
N THR A 211 -10.25 -14.32 -12.80
CA THR A 211 -11.35 -15.25 -12.44
C THR A 211 -11.54 -15.26 -10.93
N ALA A 212 -12.75 -15.07 -10.42
CA ALA A 212 -13.06 -15.22 -9.01
C ALA A 212 -13.42 -16.67 -8.67
N THR A 213 -12.84 -17.21 -7.59
CA THR A 213 -13.11 -18.58 -7.12
C THR A 213 -13.83 -18.59 -5.79
N ASP A 214 -14.61 -19.65 -5.52
CA ASP A 214 -15.26 -19.84 -4.22
C ASP A 214 -14.28 -20.47 -3.23
N VAL A 215 -14.09 -19.80 -2.09
CA VAL A 215 -13.19 -20.24 -1.01
C VAL A 215 -13.96 -20.19 0.32
N THR A 216 -13.68 -21.13 1.22
CA THR A 216 -14.21 -21.10 2.59
C THR A 216 -13.16 -20.51 3.52
N ILE A 217 -13.47 -19.35 4.13
CA ILE A 217 -12.64 -18.67 5.11
C ILE A 217 -13.44 -18.56 6.40
N ASP A 218 -12.89 -19.05 7.51
CA ASP A 218 -13.56 -19.05 8.83
C ASP A 218 -15.03 -19.56 8.75
N SER A 219 -15.23 -20.71 8.09
CA SER A 219 -16.55 -21.36 7.86
C SER A 219 -17.52 -20.55 6.96
N ARG A 220 -17.10 -19.43 6.40
CA ARG A 220 -17.89 -18.61 5.47
C ARG A 220 -17.43 -18.82 4.03
N LYS A 221 -18.36 -19.18 3.15
CA LYS A 221 -18.11 -19.19 1.69
C LYS A 221 -18.09 -17.76 1.16
N MET A 222 -17.06 -17.41 0.38
CA MET A 222 -16.95 -16.12 -0.29
C MET A 222 -16.18 -16.25 -1.60
N LYS A 223 -16.31 -15.27 -2.46
CA LYS A 223 -15.50 -15.14 -3.68
C LYS A 223 -14.12 -14.58 -3.32
N VAL A 224 -13.07 -15.18 -3.87
CA VAL A 224 -11.68 -14.67 -3.77
C VAL A 224 -11.17 -14.37 -5.16
N LEU A 225 -10.61 -13.17 -5.35
CA LEU A 225 -10.09 -12.66 -6.60
C LEU A 225 -8.66 -12.14 -6.39
N PRO A 226 -7.64 -12.98 -6.58
CA PRO A 226 -6.26 -12.53 -6.62
C PRO A 226 -5.98 -11.74 -7.90
N LEU A 227 -5.41 -10.55 -7.75
CA LEU A 227 -4.98 -9.69 -8.84
C LEU A 227 -3.53 -9.25 -8.64
N ALA A 228 -2.89 -8.81 -9.69
CA ALA A 228 -1.56 -8.22 -9.60
C ALA A 228 -1.58 -6.97 -8.70
N HIS A 229 -0.45 -6.72 -8.02
CA HIS A 229 -0.33 -5.51 -7.20
C HIS A 229 -0.45 -4.25 -8.07
N PRO A 230 -1.09 -3.16 -7.61
CA PRO A 230 -1.28 -1.93 -8.39
C PRO A 230 -0.01 -1.38 -9.06
N ARG A 231 1.16 -1.52 -8.44
CA ARG A 231 2.43 -1.14 -9.07
C ARG A 231 2.77 -1.96 -10.32
N GLN A 232 2.38 -3.22 -10.35
CA GLN A 232 2.60 -4.09 -11.51
C GLN A 232 1.59 -3.80 -12.61
N ILE A 233 0.33 -3.56 -12.24
CA ILE A 233 -0.75 -3.14 -13.17
C ILE A 233 -0.38 -1.81 -13.84
N GLY A 234 0.05 -0.82 -13.05
CA GLY A 234 0.47 0.50 -13.55
C GLY A 234 1.85 0.54 -14.20
N ALA A 235 2.50 -0.60 -14.43
CA ALA A 235 3.87 -0.71 -14.98
C ALA A 235 4.91 0.17 -14.26
N LEU A 236 4.76 0.36 -12.95
CA LEU A 236 5.59 1.24 -12.11
C LEU A 236 6.88 0.56 -11.59
N GLY A 237 7.34 -0.53 -12.22
CA GLY A 237 8.54 -1.23 -11.80
C GLY A 237 9.00 -2.31 -12.78
N ALA A 238 10.22 -2.82 -12.57
CA ALA A 238 10.73 -3.96 -13.31
C ALA A 238 9.80 -5.19 -13.15
N HIS A 239 9.74 -6.03 -14.16
CA HIS A 239 8.91 -7.26 -14.19
C HIS A 239 7.39 -7.04 -14.18
N SER A 240 6.92 -5.83 -14.51
CA SER A 240 5.49 -5.51 -14.53
C SER A 240 4.79 -5.84 -15.87
N GLU A 241 5.51 -6.00 -16.97
CA GLU A 241 4.93 -6.13 -18.32
C GLU A 241 3.90 -7.25 -18.44
N LYS A 242 4.23 -8.44 -17.92
CA LYS A 242 3.31 -9.58 -17.93
C LYS A 242 2.00 -9.26 -17.23
N TRP A 243 2.08 -8.73 -16.01
CA TRP A 243 0.91 -8.46 -15.18
C TRP A 243 0.09 -7.29 -15.70
N ASN A 244 0.74 -6.25 -16.22
CA ASN A 244 0.08 -5.14 -16.90
C ASN A 244 -0.72 -5.63 -18.11
N ARG A 245 -0.12 -6.45 -18.99
CA ARG A 245 -0.81 -7.00 -20.17
C ARG A 245 -2.00 -7.88 -19.77
N LEU A 246 -1.81 -8.84 -18.85
CA LEU A 246 -2.90 -9.71 -18.40
C LEU A 246 -4.05 -8.92 -17.78
N HIS A 247 -3.74 -7.85 -17.05
CA HIS A 247 -4.75 -6.99 -16.47
C HIS A 247 -5.53 -6.22 -17.52
N GLN A 248 -4.86 -5.65 -18.52
CA GLN A 248 -5.51 -4.97 -19.66
C GLN A 248 -6.39 -5.92 -20.46
N GLU A 249 -5.95 -7.14 -20.71
CA GLU A 249 -6.76 -8.17 -21.37
C GLU A 249 -8.03 -8.49 -20.56
N TRP A 250 -7.91 -8.61 -19.25
CA TRP A 250 -9.04 -8.83 -18.35
C TRP A 250 -10.03 -7.65 -18.35
N GLU A 251 -9.56 -6.41 -18.23
CA GLU A 251 -10.39 -5.20 -18.33
C GLU A 251 -11.17 -5.16 -19.65
N ASN A 252 -10.50 -5.38 -20.76
CA ASN A 252 -11.11 -5.36 -22.09
C ASN A 252 -12.19 -6.45 -22.27
N ASN A 253 -12.07 -7.58 -21.58
CA ASN A 253 -13.03 -8.67 -21.64
C ASN A 253 -14.28 -8.40 -20.78
N LEU A 254 -14.16 -7.66 -19.68
CA LEU A 254 -15.30 -7.28 -18.84
C LEU A 254 -16.13 -6.11 -19.41
N MET A 255 -15.51 -5.27 -20.25
CA MET A 255 -16.18 -4.13 -20.89
C MET A 255 -16.95 -4.49 -22.17
N LYS A 256 -16.84 -5.74 -22.66
CA LYS A 256 -17.60 -6.28 -23.80
C LYS A 256 -18.92 -6.88 -23.35
#